data_5d46d0c312c8378a977efc2306af45e6
#
_entry.id   5d46d0c312c8378a977efc2306af45e6
#
_cell.length_a   1.000
_cell.length_b   1.000
_cell.length_c   1.000
_cell.angle_alpha   90.00
_cell.angle_beta   90.00
_cell.angle_gamma   90.00
#
_symmetry.space_group_name_H-M   'P 1'
#
loop_
_entity.id
_entity.type
_entity.pdbx_description
1 polymer ?
#
loop_
_entity_poly.entity_id
_entity_poly.type
_entity_poly.pdbx_seq_one_letter_code
_entity_poly.pdbx_strand_id
1 'polypeptide(L)'
;MPSKPSSNQFKKQAKKAVKKTHGGILAIAVIFLVLGAIIGYVGAMYITQNDCFVINGNRETYVTQGTPCTYIELGATVISFGRDLSESVRIEHDFPADENGNFTVDTSVEKTYVITYSIDDFKYRNVKKIRTITIVGGE
;
A
#
# COMPACT_ATOMS: atom_id res chain seq x y z
N MET A 1 14.04 19.24 54.11
CA MET A 1 13.25 18.79 52.94
C MET A 1 13.05 19.99 52.02
N PRO A 2 13.55 19.97 50.76
CA PRO A 2 13.35 21.07 49.83
C PRO A 2 11.89 21.08 49.37
N SER A 3 11.20 22.22 49.54
CA SER A 3 9.81 22.43 49.15
C SER A 3 9.64 22.40 47.62
N LYS A 4 8.69 21.61 47.11
CA LYS A 4 8.33 21.55 45.67
C LYS A 4 7.95 22.96 45.19
N PRO A 5 8.54 23.46 44.08
CA PRO A 5 8.17 24.77 43.56
C PRO A 5 6.73 24.73 43.02
N SER A 6 5.95 25.77 43.34
CA SER A 6 4.55 25.86 42.96
C SER A 6 4.38 26.02 41.45
N SER A 7 3.27 25.50 40.87
CA SER A 7 2.95 25.57 39.43
C SER A 7 3.02 26.99 38.83
N ASN A 8 2.82 28.02 39.66
CA ASN A 8 2.94 29.41 39.25
C ASN A 8 4.37 29.89 39.05
N GLN A 9 5.36 29.27 39.75
CA GLN A 9 6.78 29.57 39.54
C GLN A 9 7.26 28.98 38.22
N PHE A 10 6.84 27.75 37.83
CA PHE A 10 7.14 27.19 36.55
C PHE A 10 6.57 28.04 35.38
N LYS A 11 5.32 28.50 35.48
CA LYS A 11 4.72 29.38 34.45
C LYS A 11 5.47 30.71 34.34
N LYS A 12 5.95 31.30 35.46
CA LYS A 12 6.74 32.52 35.40
C LYS A 12 8.13 32.32 34.83
N GLN A 13 8.79 31.18 35.13
CA GLN A 13 10.09 30.84 34.56
C GLN A 13 10.00 30.54 33.08
N ALA A 14 8.97 29.79 32.63
CA ALA A 14 8.74 29.53 31.20
C ALA A 14 8.46 30.83 30.43
N LYS A 15 7.65 31.74 30.95
CA LYS A 15 7.42 33.07 30.35
C LYS A 15 8.68 33.93 30.29
N LYS A 16 9.55 33.87 31.31
CA LYS A 16 10.85 34.57 31.29
C LYS A 16 11.85 33.96 30.29
N ALA A 17 11.87 32.65 30.15
CA ALA A 17 12.73 31.98 29.18
C ALA A 17 12.31 32.36 27.75
N VAL A 18 11.01 32.33 27.45
CA VAL A 18 10.49 32.73 26.12
C VAL A 18 10.78 34.21 25.80
N LYS A 19 10.72 35.07 26.81
CA LYS A 19 10.97 36.54 26.62
C LYS A 19 12.46 36.86 26.42
N LYS A 20 13.38 35.96 26.81
CA LYS A 20 14.83 36.10 26.66
C LYS A 20 15.37 35.48 25.36
N THR A 21 14.52 34.75 24.62
CA THR A 21 14.88 34.20 23.34
C THR A 21 14.87 35.32 22.30
N HIS A 22 16.02 35.73 21.82
CA HIS A 22 16.11 36.78 20.80
C HIS A 22 15.18 36.45 19.64
N GLY A 23 14.33 37.38 19.21
CA GLY A 23 13.37 37.16 18.10
C GLY A 23 14.02 36.56 16.84
N GLY A 24 15.33 36.83 16.62
CA GLY A 24 16.11 36.23 15.55
C GLY A 24 16.25 34.70 15.65
N ILE A 25 16.44 34.13 16.85
CA ILE A 25 16.57 32.67 17.02
C ILE A 25 15.24 32.00 16.72
N LEU A 26 14.13 32.62 17.12
CA LEU A 26 12.78 32.10 16.88
C LEU A 26 12.45 32.14 15.38
N ALA A 27 12.81 33.21 14.69
CA ALA A 27 12.67 33.34 13.25
C ALA A 27 13.48 32.27 12.48
N ILE A 28 14.73 32.05 12.89
CA ILE A 28 15.60 31.00 12.31
C ILE A 28 14.98 29.62 12.52
N ALA A 29 14.47 29.32 13.73
CA ALA A 29 13.83 28.03 14.01
C ALA A 29 12.59 27.77 13.15
N VAL A 30 11.76 28.81 12.93
CA VAL A 30 10.58 28.71 12.03
C VAL A 30 11.02 28.48 10.57
N ILE A 31 12.06 29.18 10.11
CA ILE A 31 12.59 28.98 8.75
C ILE A 31 13.06 27.52 8.56
N PHE A 32 13.84 26.98 9.52
CA PHE A 32 14.30 25.61 9.43
C PHE A 32 13.15 24.59 9.50
N LEU A 33 12.11 24.87 10.28
CA LEU A 33 10.92 24.01 10.35
C LEU A 33 10.20 24.00 9.00
N VAL A 34 9.99 25.15 8.37
CA VAL A 34 9.34 25.26 7.06
C VAL A 34 10.18 24.58 5.98
N LEU A 35 11.50 24.84 5.94
CA LEU A 35 12.40 24.17 4.99
C LEU A 35 12.43 22.66 5.18
N GLY A 36 12.48 22.18 6.42
CA GLY A 36 12.42 20.76 6.74
C GLY A 36 11.11 20.10 6.29
N ALA A 37 9.98 20.79 6.47
CA ALA A 37 8.67 20.30 6.00
C ALA A 37 8.61 20.23 4.46
N ILE A 38 9.15 21.23 3.75
CA ILE A 38 9.19 21.23 2.28
C ILE A 38 10.07 20.09 1.77
N ILE A 39 11.30 19.95 2.30
CA ILE A 39 12.23 18.90 1.90
C ILE A 39 11.62 17.51 2.21
N GLY A 40 11.01 17.34 3.39
CA GLY A 40 10.33 16.10 3.76
C GLY A 40 9.16 15.76 2.84
N TYR A 41 8.35 16.74 2.46
CA TYR A 41 7.24 16.56 1.53
C TYR A 41 7.72 16.16 0.12
N VAL A 42 8.68 16.89 -0.43
CA VAL A 42 9.26 16.60 -1.76
C VAL A 42 9.95 15.24 -1.75
N GLY A 43 10.70 14.90 -0.69
CA GLY A 43 11.33 13.59 -0.54
C GLY A 43 10.29 12.46 -0.49
N ALA A 44 9.20 12.64 0.26
CA ALA A 44 8.11 11.67 0.30
C ALA A 44 7.44 11.48 -1.07
N MET A 45 7.16 12.57 -1.79
CA MET A 45 6.62 12.49 -3.15
C MET A 45 7.55 11.71 -4.10
N TYR A 46 8.86 11.97 -4.03
CA TYR A 46 9.83 11.28 -4.88
C TYR A 46 9.88 9.78 -4.60
N ILE A 47 9.88 9.38 -3.32
CA ILE A 47 9.91 7.97 -2.92
C ILE A 47 8.63 7.24 -3.34
N THR A 48 7.47 7.91 -3.35
CA THR A 48 6.17 7.29 -3.66
C THR A 48 5.76 7.42 -5.13
N GLN A 49 6.59 8.04 -5.96
CA GLN A 49 6.28 8.36 -7.36
C GLN A 49 5.94 7.11 -8.20
N ASN A 50 6.62 6.00 -7.95
CA ASN A 50 6.45 4.75 -8.68
C ASN A 50 5.61 3.71 -7.93
N ASP A 51 4.96 4.11 -6.83
CA ASP A 51 4.14 3.20 -6.05
C ASP A 51 2.93 2.73 -6.84
N CYS A 52 2.76 1.42 -6.93
CA CYS A 52 1.67 0.81 -7.67
C CYS A 52 1.23 -0.52 -7.06
N PHE A 53 0.01 -0.90 -7.33
CA PHE A 53 -0.50 -2.25 -7.14
C PHE A 53 -1.24 -2.64 -8.43
N VAL A 54 -0.63 -3.45 -9.27
CA VAL A 54 -1.12 -3.81 -10.61
C VAL A 54 -1.12 -5.32 -10.77
N ILE A 55 -2.21 -5.88 -11.29
CA ILE A 55 -2.28 -7.29 -11.68
C ILE A 55 -1.53 -7.45 -13.00
N ASN A 56 -0.64 -8.44 -13.07
CA ASN A 56 0.14 -8.73 -14.26
C ASN A 56 -0.74 -9.45 -15.30
N GLY A 57 -0.78 -8.94 -16.52
CA GLY A 57 -1.61 -9.49 -17.62
C GLY A 57 -3.08 -9.03 -17.56
N ASN A 58 -3.94 -9.77 -18.23
CA ASN A 58 -5.36 -9.41 -18.38
C ASN A 58 -6.12 -9.59 -17.08
N ARG A 59 -7.00 -8.65 -16.75
CA ARG A 59 -7.90 -8.74 -15.58
C ARG A 59 -9.10 -9.62 -15.83
N GLU A 60 -9.53 -9.71 -17.06
CA GLU A 60 -10.69 -10.48 -17.49
C GLU A 60 -10.26 -11.42 -18.62
N THR A 61 -10.63 -12.67 -18.51
CA THR A 61 -10.38 -13.69 -19.52
C THR A 61 -11.69 -14.43 -19.76
N TYR A 62 -12.04 -14.60 -21.02
CA TYR A 62 -13.22 -15.35 -21.46
C TYR A 62 -12.76 -16.64 -22.13
N VAL A 63 -13.37 -17.76 -21.75
CA VAL A 63 -13.07 -19.09 -22.28
C VAL A 63 -14.36 -19.72 -22.75
N THR A 64 -14.37 -20.29 -23.94
CA THR A 64 -15.54 -21.00 -24.48
C THR A 64 -15.73 -22.32 -23.73
N GLN A 65 -16.98 -22.61 -23.34
CA GLN A 65 -17.35 -23.86 -22.69
C GLN A 65 -16.87 -25.09 -23.48
N GLY A 66 -16.35 -26.09 -22.75
CA GLY A 66 -15.83 -27.33 -23.34
C GLY A 66 -14.44 -27.22 -23.94
N THR A 67 -13.82 -26.03 -23.98
CA THR A 67 -12.44 -25.86 -24.43
C THR A 67 -11.49 -26.13 -23.27
N PRO A 68 -10.53 -27.09 -23.39
CA PRO A 68 -9.53 -27.28 -22.35
C PRO A 68 -8.75 -25.99 -22.07
N CYS A 69 -8.73 -25.57 -20.81
CA CYS A 69 -8.05 -24.34 -20.40
C CYS A 69 -7.14 -24.60 -19.20
N THR A 70 -5.85 -24.38 -19.39
CA THR A 70 -4.88 -24.29 -18.30
C THR A 70 -4.50 -22.83 -18.14
N TYR A 71 -4.73 -22.29 -16.95
CA TYR A 71 -4.40 -20.91 -16.64
C TYR A 71 -3.10 -20.84 -15.85
N ILE A 72 -2.18 -20.00 -16.30
CA ILE A 72 -0.93 -19.71 -15.60
C ILE A 72 -1.07 -18.41 -14.87
N GLU A 73 -0.84 -18.42 -13.55
CA GLU A 73 -0.92 -17.24 -12.71
C GLU A 73 0.32 -16.36 -12.90
N LEU A 74 0.10 -15.13 -13.32
CA LEU A 74 1.14 -14.13 -13.56
C LEU A 74 1.41 -13.23 -12.35
N GLY A 75 0.64 -13.40 -11.27
CA GLY A 75 0.78 -12.61 -10.04
C GLY A 75 0.40 -11.15 -10.20
N ALA A 76 0.93 -10.34 -9.30
CA ALA A 76 0.74 -8.90 -9.29
C ALA A 76 2.05 -8.19 -8.93
N THR A 77 2.24 -7.00 -9.46
CA THR A 77 3.36 -6.11 -9.12
C THR A 77 2.90 -5.11 -8.08
N VAL A 78 3.61 -5.07 -6.95
CA VAL A 78 3.34 -4.13 -5.86
C VAL A 78 4.60 -3.38 -5.49
N ILE A 79 4.57 -2.06 -5.63
CA ILE A 79 5.62 -1.16 -5.15
C ILE A 79 4.98 -0.24 -4.11
N SER A 80 5.53 -0.22 -2.90
CA SER A 80 5.07 0.60 -1.80
C SER A 80 6.25 1.32 -1.15
N PHE A 81 6.20 2.65 -1.10
CA PHE A 81 7.29 3.51 -0.62
C PHE A 81 8.64 3.17 -1.26
N GLY A 82 8.62 2.92 -2.58
CA GLY A 82 9.80 2.57 -3.38
C GLY A 82 10.36 1.15 -3.15
N ARG A 83 9.65 0.30 -2.37
CA ARG A 83 10.04 -1.09 -2.12
C ARG A 83 9.18 -2.04 -2.95
N ASP A 84 9.81 -2.99 -3.60
CA ASP A 84 9.11 -4.07 -4.28
C ASP A 84 8.61 -5.11 -3.25
N LEU A 85 7.29 -5.31 -3.23
CA LEU A 85 6.59 -6.24 -2.36
C LEU A 85 5.82 -7.30 -3.16
N SER A 86 6.11 -7.47 -4.44
CA SER A 86 5.37 -8.37 -5.34
C SER A 86 5.35 -9.82 -4.87
N GLU A 87 6.43 -10.29 -4.23
CA GLU A 87 6.52 -11.64 -3.66
C GLU A 87 5.67 -11.83 -2.39
N SER A 88 5.24 -10.74 -1.76
CA SER A 88 4.42 -10.77 -0.54
C SER A 88 2.92 -10.71 -0.82
N VAL A 89 2.53 -10.70 -2.09
CA VAL A 89 1.12 -10.68 -2.49
C VAL A 89 0.47 -12.01 -2.15
N ARG A 90 -0.64 -11.96 -1.43
CA ARG A 90 -1.50 -13.12 -1.16
C ARG A 90 -2.50 -13.26 -2.29
N ILE A 91 -2.57 -14.48 -2.82
CA ILE A 91 -3.48 -14.84 -3.91
C ILE A 91 -4.50 -15.85 -3.36
N GLU A 92 -5.77 -15.47 -3.38
CA GLU A 92 -6.90 -16.31 -2.97
C GLU A 92 -7.73 -16.66 -4.21
N HIS A 93 -8.09 -17.93 -4.37
CA HIS A 93 -8.85 -18.43 -5.54
C HIS A 93 -9.73 -19.64 -5.15
N ASP A 94 -10.74 -19.91 -5.96
CA ASP A 94 -11.75 -20.94 -5.71
C ASP A 94 -11.49 -22.26 -6.46
N PHE A 95 -10.37 -22.41 -7.14
CA PHE A 95 -10.07 -23.56 -7.95
C PHE A 95 -8.72 -24.19 -7.60
N PRO A 96 -8.56 -25.53 -7.86
CA PRO A 96 -7.35 -26.23 -7.51
C PRO A 96 -6.17 -25.75 -8.36
N ALA A 97 -5.01 -25.55 -7.71
CA ALA A 97 -3.74 -25.29 -8.36
C ALA A 97 -2.90 -26.59 -8.37
N ASP A 98 -2.11 -26.78 -9.41
CA ASP A 98 -1.09 -27.82 -9.46
C ASP A 98 0.16 -27.40 -8.64
N GLU A 99 1.12 -28.33 -8.50
CA GLU A 99 2.38 -28.09 -7.78
C GLU A 99 3.25 -27.00 -8.42
N ASN A 100 2.97 -26.63 -9.67
CA ASN A 100 3.69 -25.61 -10.44
C ASN A 100 2.98 -24.24 -10.42
N GLY A 101 1.85 -24.12 -9.69
CA GLY A 101 1.06 -22.90 -9.66
C GLY A 101 0.17 -22.67 -10.90
N ASN A 102 -0.02 -23.71 -11.74
CA ASN A 102 -0.99 -23.65 -12.81
C ASN A 102 -2.36 -24.05 -12.30
N PHE A 103 -3.38 -23.44 -12.83
CA PHE A 103 -4.76 -23.71 -12.46
C PHE A 103 -5.48 -24.47 -13.58
N THR A 104 -6.08 -25.59 -13.21
CA THR A 104 -6.99 -26.30 -14.12
C THR A 104 -8.38 -25.70 -13.97
N VAL A 105 -8.83 -25.05 -15.04
CA VAL A 105 -10.15 -24.42 -15.09
C VAL A 105 -11.16 -25.47 -15.60
N ASP A 106 -12.19 -25.76 -14.81
CA ASP A 106 -13.31 -26.59 -15.27
C ASP A 106 -14.16 -25.78 -16.24
N THR A 107 -14.11 -26.12 -17.51
CA THR A 107 -14.85 -25.46 -18.58
C THR A 107 -16.13 -26.19 -18.98
N SER A 108 -16.52 -27.24 -18.26
CA SER A 108 -17.72 -28.03 -18.56
C SER A 108 -19.02 -27.29 -18.29
N VAL A 109 -18.97 -26.29 -17.41
CA VAL A 109 -20.13 -25.51 -16.98
C VAL A 109 -19.82 -24.00 -17.08
N GLU A 110 -20.81 -23.22 -17.51
CA GLU A 110 -20.73 -21.76 -17.46
C GLU A 110 -20.54 -21.28 -16.01
N LYS A 111 -19.42 -20.65 -15.74
CA LYS A 111 -19.05 -20.17 -14.41
C LYS A 111 -18.04 -19.02 -14.53
N THR A 112 -18.04 -18.13 -13.56
CA THR A 112 -16.98 -17.15 -13.36
C THR A 112 -16.12 -17.54 -12.17
N TYR A 113 -14.85 -17.73 -12.41
CA TYR A 113 -13.83 -17.93 -11.38
C TYR A 113 -13.23 -16.58 -11.00
N VAL A 114 -12.96 -16.41 -9.72
CA VAL A 114 -12.46 -15.17 -9.14
C VAL A 114 -11.12 -15.41 -8.46
N ILE A 115 -10.12 -14.61 -8.82
CA ILE A 115 -8.82 -14.58 -8.17
C ILE A 115 -8.68 -13.23 -7.48
N THR A 116 -8.45 -13.24 -6.18
CA THR A 116 -8.30 -12.03 -5.36
C THR A 116 -6.86 -11.87 -4.92
N TYR A 117 -6.30 -10.71 -5.20
CA TYR A 117 -4.96 -10.30 -4.79
C TYR A 117 -5.06 -9.32 -3.64
N SER A 118 -4.32 -9.59 -2.58
CA SER A 118 -4.24 -8.73 -1.39
C SER A 118 -2.81 -8.70 -0.85
N ILE A 119 -2.49 -7.68 -0.09
CA ILE A 119 -1.18 -7.56 0.55
C ILE A 119 -1.33 -6.93 1.92
N ASP A 120 -0.54 -7.39 2.89
CA ASP A 120 -0.45 -6.82 4.22
C ASP A 120 0.64 -5.74 4.25
N ASP A 121 0.32 -4.58 3.68
CA ASP A 121 1.17 -3.39 3.63
C ASP A 121 0.39 -2.17 4.12
N PHE A 122 1.08 -1.22 4.75
CA PHE A 122 0.44 -0.03 5.32
C PHE A 122 -0.38 0.77 4.29
N LYS A 123 0.13 0.89 3.06
CA LYS A 123 -0.53 1.65 1.98
C LYS A 123 -1.67 0.87 1.34
N TYR A 124 -1.50 -0.44 1.15
CA TYR A 124 -2.39 -1.27 0.33
C TYR A 124 -3.23 -2.28 1.11
N ARG A 125 -3.16 -2.35 2.45
CA ARG A 125 -3.88 -3.37 3.26
C ARG A 125 -5.40 -3.40 3.06
N ASN A 126 -6.00 -2.29 2.62
CA ASN A 126 -7.43 -2.21 2.34
C ASN A 126 -7.73 -2.30 0.83
N VAL A 127 -6.72 -2.54 0.00
CA VAL A 127 -6.86 -2.63 -1.45
C VAL A 127 -6.87 -4.10 -1.84
N LYS A 128 -7.97 -4.51 -2.48
CA LYS A 128 -8.07 -5.83 -3.13
C LYS A 128 -8.15 -5.62 -4.63
N LYS A 129 -7.41 -6.41 -5.38
CA LYS A 129 -7.48 -6.46 -6.84
C LYS A 129 -8.08 -7.80 -7.23
N ILE A 130 -8.88 -7.81 -8.28
CA ILE A 130 -9.62 -8.99 -8.71
C ILE A 130 -9.31 -9.27 -10.18
N ARG A 131 -9.09 -10.54 -10.49
CA ARG A 131 -9.07 -11.10 -11.83
C ARG A 131 -10.19 -12.08 -11.97
N THR A 132 -10.85 -12.10 -13.13
CA THR A 132 -11.94 -13.03 -13.44
C THR A 132 -11.63 -13.87 -14.66
N ILE A 133 -12.00 -15.15 -14.59
CA ILE A 133 -12.01 -16.07 -15.72
C ILE A 133 -13.45 -16.50 -15.90
N THR A 134 -14.09 -16.11 -16.99
CA THR A 134 -15.50 -16.39 -17.26
C THR A 134 -15.62 -17.43 -18.36
N ILE A 135 -16.29 -18.54 -18.04
CA ILE A 135 -16.65 -19.56 -19.01
C ILE A 135 -17.98 -19.15 -19.64
N VAL A 136 -17.97 -18.94 -20.93
CA VAL A 136 -19.12 -18.54 -21.74
C VAL A 136 -19.60 -19.70 -22.60
N GLY A 137 -20.91 -19.82 -22.78
CA GLY A 137 -21.49 -20.85 -23.64
C GLY A 137 -20.94 -20.75 -25.07
N GLY A 138 -20.63 -21.91 -25.65
CA GLY A 138 -20.37 -21.98 -27.09
C GLY A 138 -21.70 -21.93 -27.84
N GLU A 139 -21.81 -21.09 -28.85
CA GLU A 139 -22.91 -21.16 -29.83
C GLU A 139 -22.84 -22.44 -30.65
#